data_b8a24331e45133bdca769f9993786ec9
#
_entry.id   b8a24331e45133bdca769f9993786ec9
#
_cell.length_a   1.000
_cell.length_b   1.000
_cell.length_c   1.000
_cell.angle_alpha   90.00
_cell.angle_beta   90.00
_cell.angle_gamma   90.00
#
_symmetry.space_group_name_H-M   'P 1'
#
loop_
_entity.id
_entity.type
_entity.pdbx_description
1 polymer ?
#
loop_
_entity_poly.entity_id
_entity_poly.type
_entity_poly.pdbx_seq_one_letter_code
_entity_poly.pdbx_strand_id
1 'polypeptide(L)'
;MKVAFLTSGGIAPCLSASIGRLIHNYLEKNPKIEIIGYLNGYKGLLTGNSIKFPKNIKNSIPFFYKFGGSPIGNSRFKLTNTDDCINKGYIQDGQDPLQIAAKQLIKDKITI
;
A
#
# COMPACT_ATOMS: atom_id res chain seq x y z
N MET A 1 3.85 -9.22 13.90
CA MET A 1 3.14 -8.00 13.44
C MET A 1 3.50 -7.72 11.99
N LYS A 2 2.53 -7.39 11.19
CA LYS A 2 2.70 -7.09 9.77
C LYS A 2 1.99 -5.79 9.42
N VAL A 3 2.71 -4.84 8.85
CA VAL A 3 2.21 -3.52 8.49
C VAL A 3 2.14 -3.40 6.98
N ALA A 4 1.04 -2.86 6.47
CA ALA A 4 0.87 -2.60 5.06
C ALA A 4 0.69 -1.11 4.80
N PHE A 5 1.31 -0.62 3.74
CA PHE A 5 1.13 0.74 3.25
C PHE A 5 0.49 0.73 1.87
N LEU A 6 -0.32 1.72 1.62
CA LEU A 6 -0.74 2.08 0.27
C LEU A 6 -0.90 3.59 0.18
N THR A 7 -0.79 4.11 -1.02
CA THR A 7 -0.99 5.54 -1.28
C THR A 7 -2.06 5.72 -2.34
N SER A 8 -2.95 6.68 -2.10
CA SER A 8 -4.10 6.95 -2.96
C SER A 8 -4.27 8.45 -3.17
N GLY A 9 -4.94 8.82 -4.26
CA GLY A 9 -5.22 10.21 -4.59
C GLY A 9 -4.30 10.77 -5.66
N GLY A 10 -4.19 12.09 -5.70
CA GLY A 10 -3.34 12.79 -6.64
C GLY A 10 -1.86 12.78 -6.26
N ILE A 11 -1.07 13.50 -7.03
CA ILE A 11 0.36 13.64 -6.75
C ILE A 11 0.55 14.45 -5.47
N ALA A 12 1.25 13.89 -4.49
CA ALA A 12 1.69 14.60 -3.29
C ALA A 12 3.21 14.51 -3.20
N PRO A 13 3.91 15.65 -3.19
CA PRO A 13 5.38 15.62 -3.25
C PRO A 13 6.05 15.03 -2.02
N CYS A 14 5.33 14.88 -0.91
CA CYS A 14 5.86 14.34 0.34
C CYS A 14 5.53 12.87 0.60
N LEU A 15 4.87 12.15 -0.34
CA LEU A 15 4.47 10.76 -0.10
C LEU A 15 5.65 9.85 0.18
N SER A 16 6.71 9.98 -0.59
CA SER A 16 7.91 9.16 -0.39
C SER A 16 8.56 9.42 0.97
N ALA A 17 8.67 10.67 1.37
CA ALA A 17 9.22 11.05 2.68
C ALA A 17 8.35 10.50 3.82
N SER A 18 7.03 10.58 3.68
CA SER A 18 6.10 10.06 4.68
C SER A 18 6.23 8.55 4.85
N ILE A 19 6.33 7.81 3.75
CA ILE A 19 6.54 6.35 3.79
C ILE A 19 7.87 6.02 4.45
N GLY A 20 8.94 6.72 4.06
CA GLY A 20 10.26 6.53 4.66
C GLY A 20 10.25 6.76 6.17
N ARG A 21 9.57 7.80 6.64
CA ARG A 21 9.48 8.11 8.06
C ARG A 21 8.69 7.04 8.82
N LEU A 22 7.58 6.57 8.26
CA LEU A 22 6.79 5.52 8.86
C LEU A 22 7.57 4.21 8.97
N ILE A 23 8.27 3.82 7.90
CA ILE A 23 9.10 2.62 7.91
C ILE A 23 10.17 2.73 9.00
N HIS A 24 10.85 3.87 9.08
CA HIS A 24 11.85 4.12 10.08
C HIS A 24 11.30 3.95 11.50
N ASN A 25 10.15 4.58 11.78
CA ASN A 25 9.54 4.53 13.10
C ASN A 25 9.10 3.12 13.48
N TYR A 26 8.51 2.37 12.55
CA TYR A 26 8.09 1.00 12.83
C TYR A 26 9.28 0.08 13.09
N LEU A 27 10.36 0.21 12.29
CA LEU A 27 11.56 -0.61 12.47
C LEU A 27 12.30 -0.29 13.76
N GLU A 28 12.28 0.95 14.22
CA GLU A 28 12.86 1.31 15.52
C GLU A 28 12.11 0.66 16.68
N LYS A 29 10.78 0.64 16.61
CA LYS A 29 9.95 0.05 17.66
C LYS A 29 9.98 -1.46 17.65
N ASN A 30 10.07 -2.08 16.49
CA ASN A 30 10.08 -3.53 16.34
C ASN A 30 10.89 -3.94 15.12
N PRO A 31 12.19 -4.25 15.28
CA PRO A 31 13.03 -4.63 14.15
C PRO A 31 12.61 -5.91 13.42
N LYS A 32 11.73 -6.71 14.04
CA LYS A 32 11.20 -7.95 13.44
C LYS A 32 9.90 -7.76 12.68
N ILE A 33 9.38 -6.53 12.62
CA ILE A 33 8.13 -6.24 11.93
C ILE A 33 8.27 -6.51 10.42
N GLU A 34 7.25 -7.11 9.83
CA GLU A 34 7.14 -7.24 8.39
C GLU A 34 6.40 -6.05 7.80
N ILE A 35 6.95 -5.47 6.73
CA ILE A 35 6.37 -4.31 6.07
C ILE A 35 6.15 -4.64 4.60
N ILE A 36 4.94 -4.43 4.11
CA ILE A 36 4.60 -4.57 2.70
C ILE A 36 3.97 -3.29 2.17
N GLY A 37 4.02 -3.10 0.86
CA GLY A 37 3.32 -2.02 0.18
C GLY A 37 2.43 -2.57 -0.91
N TYR A 38 1.16 -2.17 -0.92
CA TYR A 38 0.27 -2.49 -2.03
C TYR A 38 0.55 -1.54 -3.20
N LEU A 39 0.78 -2.11 -4.37
CA LEU A 39 1.20 -1.34 -5.54
C LEU A 39 0.01 -0.62 -6.17
N ASN A 40 0.24 0.65 -6.55
CA ASN A 40 -0.77 1.49 -7.20
C ASN A 40 -2.05 1.68 -6.38
N GLY A 41 -1.89 1.89 -5.07
CA GLY A 41 -2.99 2.20 -4.18
C GLY A 41 -3.97 1.05 -4.01
N TYR A 42 -5.25 1.35 -3.97
CA TYR A 42 -6.31 0.34 -3.78
C TYR A 42 -6.37 -0.69 -4.89
N LYS A 43 -5.86 -0.38 -6.08
CA LYS A 43 -5.75 -1.36 -7.16
C LYS A 43 -4.93 -2.57 -6.73
N GLY A 44 -3.78 -2.34 -6.10
CA GLY A 44 -2.93 -3.41 -5.60
C GLY A 44 -3.61 -4.23 -4.50
N LEU A 45 -4.36 -3.57 -3.62
CA LEU A 45 -5.11 -4.26 -2.58
C LEU A 45 -6.19 -5.17 -3.17
N LEU A 46 -6.95 -4.69 -4.16
CA LEU A 46 -8.00 -5.49 -4.79
C LEU A 46 -7.45 -6.67 -5.60
N THR A 47 -6.32 -6.46 -6.28
CA THR A 47 -5.73 -7.48 -7.15
C THR A 47 -4.71 -8.37 -6.44
N GLY A 48 -4.42 -8.09 -5.18
CA GLY A 48 -3.43 -8.84 -4.40
C GLY A 48 -1.99 -8.56 -4.81
N ASN A 49 -1.73 -7.39 -5.39
CA ASN A 49 -0.41 -7.03 -5.89
C ASN A 49 0.34 -6.17 -4.87
N SER A 50 1.33 -6.76 -4.24
CA SER A 50 2.12 -6.09 -3.19
C SER A 50 3.60 -6.43 -3.32
N ILE A 51 4.42 -5.60 -2.71
CA ILE A 51 5.85 -5.85 -2.54
C ILE A 51 6.19 -5.91 -1.06
N LYS A 52 7.19 -6.72 -0.72
CA LYS A 52 7.72 -6.81 0.63
C LYS A 52 8.95 -5.91 0.74
N PHE A 53 8.95 -5.02 1.72
CA PHE A 53 10.15 -4.24 2.01
C PHE A 53 11.17 -5.10 2.75
N PRO A 54 12.42 -5.18 2.28
CA PRO A 54 13.45 -5.95 2.95
C PRO A 54 13.85 -5.30 4.28
N LYS A 55 14.40 -6.10 5.21
CA LYS A 55 14.82 -5.58 6.52
C LYS A 55 15.92 -4.54 6.43
N ASN A 56 16.74 -4.58 5.39
CA ASN A 56 17.80 -3.60 5.16
C ASN A 56 17.30 -2.30 4.51
N ILE A 57 16.00 -2.14 4.30
CA ILE A 57 15.41 -0.92 3.74
C ILE A 57 15.80 0.32 4.55
N LYS A 58 16.10 0.14 5.83
CA LYS A 58 16.52 1.21 6.71
C LYS A 58 17.71 2.00 6.14
N ASN A 59 18.60 1.34 5.41
CA ASN A 59 19.74 1.98 4.77
C ASN A 59 19.34 2.84 3.57
N SER A 60 18.16 2.63 3.01
CA SER A 60 17.63 3.35 1.86
C SER A 60 16.64 4.47 2.25
N ILE A 61 16.32 4.61 3.53
CA ILE A 61 15.38 5.63 3.99
C ILE A 61 15.78 7.05 3.60
N PRO A 62 17.06 7.46 3.67
CA PRO A 62 17.44 8.81 3.21
C PRO A 62 17.10 9.08 1.75
N PHE A 63 17.10 8.06 0.90
CA PHE A 63 16.69 8.18 -0.50
C PHE A 63 15.22 8.59 -0.61
N PHE A 64 14.34 8.05 0.24
CA PHE A 64 12.92 8.37 0.22
C PHE A 64 12.65 9.85 0.48
N TYR A 65 13.46 10.52 1.29
CA TYR A 65 13.28 11.95 1.57
C TYR A 65 13.57 12.84 0.37
N LYS A 66 14.34 12.35 -0.60
CA LYS A 66 14.67 13.07 -1.82
C LYS A 66 13.74 12.76 -2.98
N PHE A 67 12.85 11.80 -2.81
CA PHE A 67 11.96 11.31 -3.87
C PHE A 67 10.61 12.00 -3.75
N GLY A 68 10.12 12.60 -4.83
CA GLY A 68 8.74 13.09 -4.89
C GLY A 68 7.80 11.95 -5.26
N GLY A 69 6.53 12.07 -4.92
CA GLY A 69 5.53 11.06 -5.22
C GLY A 69 5.63 9.83 -4.32
N SER A 70 5.11 8.70 -4.78
CA SER A 70 5.06 7.46 -4.00
C SER A 70 5.95 6.39 -4.60
N PRO A 71 6.83 5.73 -3.78
CA PRO A 71 7.69 4.65 -4.26
C PRO A 71 6.92 3.36 -4.59
N ILE A 72 5.69 3.22 -4.10
CA ILE A 72 4.84 2.04 -4.36
C ILE A 72 3.73 2.32 -5.36
N GLY A 73 3.81 3.47 -6.04
CA GLY A 73 2.78 3.87 -6.99
C GLY A 73 1.54 4.44 -6.33
N ASN A 74 0.72 5.06 -7.11
CA ASN A 74 -0.47 5.77 -6.64
C ASN A 74 -1.61 5.63 -7.64
N SER A 75 -2.86 5.73 -7.18
CA SER A 75 -4.00 5.79 -8.06
C SER A 75 -5.13 6.60 -7.43
N ARG A 76 -6.01 7.14 -8.26
CA ARG A 76 -7.20 7.88 -7.81
C ARG A 76 -8.43 6.99 -7.67
N PHE A 77 -8.24 5.72 -7.82
CA PHE A 77 -9.29 4.72 -7.74
C PHE A 77 -9.82 4.63 -6.29
N LYS A 78 -11.15 4.52 -6.16
CA LYS A 78 -11.83 4.43 -4.86
C LYS A 78 -12.54 3.09 -4.72
N LEU A 79 -12.44 2.45 -3.57
CA LEU A 79 -13.14 1.21 -3.28
C LEU A 79 -14.67 1.37 -3.26
N THR A 80 -15.16 2.58 -2.99
CA THR A 80 -16.59 2.86 -2.94
C THR A 80 -17.23 3.01 -4.32
N ASN A 81 -16.45 3.14 -5.38
CA ASN A 81 -16.96 3.23 -6.75
C ASN A 81 -16.98 1.85 -7.39
N THR A 82 -18.03 1.08 -7.10
CA THR A 82 -18.19 -0.30 -7.56
C THR A 82 -18.21 -0.40 -9.09
N ASP A 83 -18.91 0.51 -9.76
CA ASP A 83 -19.00 0.50 -11.22
C ASP A 83 -17.63 0.71 -11.88
N ASP A 84 -16.83 1.63 -11.35
CA ASP A 84 -15.47 1.86 -11.83
C ASP A 84 -14.58 0.64 -11.62
N CYS A 85 -14.73 -0.06 -10.49
CA CYS A 85 -14.02 -1.29 -10.19
C CYS A 85 -14.33 -2.37 -11.23
N ILE A 86 -15.59 -2.53 -11.57
CA ILE A 86 -16.05 -3.51 -12.57
C ILE A 86 -15.53 -3.12 -13.97
N ASN A 87 -15.68 -1.85 -14.35
CA ASN A 87 -15.27 -1.36 -15.65
C ASN A 87 -13.76 -1.51 -15.89
N LYS A 88 -12.95 -1.36 -14.85
CA LYS A 88 -11.50 -1.54 -14.93
C LYS A 88 -11.04 -2.99 -14.79
N GLY A 89 -11.97 -3.91 -14.57
CA GLY A 89 -11.66 -5.34 -14.46
C GLY A 89 -11.03 -5.76 -13.14
N TYR A 90 -11.09 -4.92 -12.10
CA TYR A 90 -10.51 -5.25 -10.79
C TYR A 90 -11.39 -6.21 -10.01
N ILE A 91 -12.69 -6.18 -10.24
CA ILE A 91 -13.66 -7.10 -9.65
C ILE A 91 -14.65 -7.54 -10.73
N GLN A 92 -15.37 -8.63 -10.44
CA GLN A 92 -16.43 -9.11 -11.30
C GLN A 92 -17.77 -8.48 -10.91
N ASP A 93 -18.73 -8.53 -11.83
CA ASP A 93 -20.10 -8.07 -11.57
C ASP A 93 -20.69 -8.83 -10.38
N GLY A 94 -21.36 -8.10 -9.49
CA GLY A 94 -21.94 -8.67 -8.27
C GLY A 94 -20.99 -8.78 -7.08
N GLN A 95 -19.71 -8.43 -7.24
CA GLN A 95 -18.74 -8.42 -6.14
C GLN A 95 -18.73 -7.05 -5.44
N ASP A 96 -18.42 -7.06 -4.15
CA ASP A 96 -18.24 -5.84 -3.34
C ASP A 96 -16.74 -5.56 -3.16
N PRO A 97 -16.22 -4.41 -3.66
CA PRO A 97 -14.80 -4.10 -3.52
C PRO A 97 -14.33 -4.05 -2.07
N LEU A 98 -15.16 -3.55 -1.15
CA LEU A 98 -14.80 -3.46 0.26
C LEU A 98 -14.62 -4.85 0.87
N GLN A 99 -15.45 -5.81 0.51
CA GLN A 99 -15.31 -7.19 0.99
C GLN A 99 -14.05 -7.84 0.41
N ILE A 100 -13.76 -7.62 -0.86
CA ILE A 100 -12.57 -8.17 -1.51
C ILE A 100 -11.31 -7.61 -0.85
N ALA A 101 -11.27 -6.29 -0.60
CA ALA A 101 -10.16 -5.65 0.10
C ALA A 101 -9.97 -6.22 1.51
N ALA A 102 -11.06 -6.39 2.26
CA ALA A 102 -11.00 -6.95 3.61
C ALA A 102 -10.46 -8.39 3.60
N LYS A 103 -10.93 -9.22 2.66
CA LYS A 103 -10.43 -10.59 2.50
C LYS A 103 -8.95 -10.63 2.15
N GLN A 104 -8.49 -9.70 1.32
CA GLN A 104 -7.07 -9.61 0.96
C GLN A 104 -6.21 -9.26 2.18
N LEU A 105 -6.65 -8.31 3.00
CA LEU A 105 -5.96 -7.96 4.23
C LEU A 105 -5.85 -9.16 5.19
N ILE A 106 -6.92 -9.93 5.32
CA ILE A 106 -6.92 -11.15 6.14
C ILE A 106 -5.98 -12.19 5.55
N LYS A 107 -6.03 -12.40 4.25
CA LYS A 107 -5.17 -13.37 3.54
C LYS A 107 -3.68 -13.02 3.72
N ASP A 108 -3.35 -11.75 3.66
CA ASP A 108 -1.98 -11.25 3.83
C ASP A 108 -1.58 -11.12 5.32
N LYS A 109 -2.49 -11.41 6.25
CA LYS A 109 -2.28 -11.37 7.70
C LYS A 109 -1.82 -10.00 8.19
N ILE A 110 -2.43 -8.95 7.65
CA ILE A 110 -2.10 -7.57 8.01
C ILE A 110 -2.59 -7.27 9.43
N THR A 111 -1.72 -6.68 10.25
CA THR A 111 -2.03 -6.26 11.62
C THR A 111 -2.39 -4.77 11.67
N ILE A 112 -1.72 -3.96 10.87
CA ILE A 112 -1.91 -2.50 10.83
C ILE A 112 -1.94 -2.02 9.38
#